data_f45a409e4616cd96d6586c4cc1bc56dd
#
_entry.id   f45a409e4616cd96d6586c4cc1bc56dd
#
_cell.length_a   1.000
_cell.length_b   1.000
_cell.length_c   1.000
_cell.angle_alpha   90.00
_cell.angle_beta   90.00
_cell.angle_gamma   90.00
#
_symmetry.space_group_name_H-M   'P 1'
#
loop_
_entity.id
_entity.type
_entity.pdbx_description
1 polymer ?
#
loop_
_entity_poly.entity_id
_entity_poly.type
_entity_poly.pdbx_seq_one_letter_code
_entity_poly.pdbx_strand_id
1 'polypeptide(L)'
;LGNKQVVSKSFSWIQKKAKGFASTSLKLKEGIVAVISSKRLDDSVRDELEDLLIRADIGVEAAQEIVEDLVAKRYNKDVSIQCVLQDVSEKIYKILMPISKSFDLDFSHRPHVILVVGVNGAGKTTAIGKLSKKMSDSGLKIMLAAGDTFRSAAVDQLKIWADRTSSDFVGSEIGSDAAALAYEAFKQAQAKNVDVLIIDTAGRLHNNSALMAGIGKMIRVLKRLDPDAPHSVLQVLDATVGQNALRQVEMFQSVAGTTGLIMTKLDGTARGGILVSIAIKHKIPVYFLGTGEGVNDLEPFVAKDFSTAITGYFDYNEEKI
;
A
#
# COMPACT_ATOMS: atom_id res chain seq x y z
N LEU A 1 27.21 -9.67 11.05
CA LEU A 1 26.15 -10.53 10.53
C LEU A 1 25.48 -9.76 9.41
N GLY A 2 25.68 -10.25 8.16
CA GLY A 2 25.46 -9.49 6.94
C GLY A 2 23.99 -9.15 6.66
N ASN A 3 23.77 -7.93 6.20
CA ASN A 3 22.58 -7.48 5.50
C ASN A 3 22.30 -8.43 4.33
N LYS A 4 21.34 -9.32 4.46
CA LYS A 4 20.74 -10.00 3.32
C LYS A 4 19.78 -8.98 2.68
N GLN A 5 20.29 -8.23 1.71
CA GLN A 5 19.48 -7.49 0.77
C GLN A 5 18.52 -8.46 0.09
N VAL A 6 17.24 -8.26 0.32
CA VAL A 6 16.18 -8.78 -0.54
C VAL A 6 16.16 -7.85 -1.78
N VAL A 7 17.22 -7.93 -2.57
CA VAL A 7 17.25 -7.28 -3.88
C VAL A 7 16.87 -8.33 -4.90
N SER A 8 15.69 -8.23 -5.38
CA SER A 8 15.20 -7.85 -6.68
C SER A 8 15.19 -8.93 -7.75
N LYS A 9 14.10 -8.99 -8.41
CA LYS A 9 13.96 -9.23 -9.85
C LYS A 9 12.88 -8.26 -10.30
N SER A 10 13.21 -6.98 -10.40
CA SER A 10 12.27 -5.89 -10.64
C SER A 10 11.65 -5.88 -12.03
N PHE A 11 12.30 -6.43 -13.04
CA PHE A 11 11.84 -6.31 -14.43
C PHE A 11 10.76 -7.33 -14.85
N SER A 12 10.70 -8.49 -14.20
CA SER A 12 9.78 -9.58 -14.58
C SER A 12 8.33 -9.37 -14.10
N TRP A 13 8.10 -8.58 -13.05
CA TRP A 13 6.75 -8.40 -12.53
C TRP A 13 5.95 -7.33 -13.29
N ILE A 14 6.60 -6.27 -13.80
CA ILE A 14 5.94 -5.23 -14.60
C ILE A 14 5.34 -5.85 -15.86
N GLN A 15 6.08 -6.68 -16.57
CA GLN A 15 5.58 -7.36 -17.77
C GLN A 15 4.49 -8.40 -17.47
N LYS A 16 4.61 -9.14 -16.35
CA LYS A 16 3.61 -10.15 -15.97
C LYS A 16 2.34 -9.56 -15.38
N LYS A 17 2.42 -8.38 -14.74
CA LYS A 17 1.32 -7.78 -13.97
C LYS A 17 0.87 -6.40 -14.47
N ALA A 18 1.40 -5.92 -15.61
CA ALA A 18 0.84 -4.77 -16.33
C ALA A 18 -0.69 -4.92 -16.59
N LYS A 19 -1.21 -6.14 -16.54
CA LYS A 19 -2.66 -6.40 -16.58
C LYS A 19 -3.42 -5.73 -15.42
N GLY A 20 -2.84 -5.62 -14.22
CA GLY A 20 -3.47 -4.98 -13.07
C GLY A 20 -3.59 -3.47 -13.20
N PHE A 21 -2.62 -2.82 -13.84
CA PHE A 21 -2.64 -1.38 -14.12
C PHE A 21 -3.24 -1.05 -15.50
N ALA A 22 -3.57 -2.05 -16.31
CA ALA A 22 -3.94 -1.87 -17.70
C ALA A 22 -5.10 -0.89 -17.90
N SER A 23 -6.09 -0.88 -17.00
CA SER A 23 -7.24 0.02 -17.11
C SER A 23 -6.90 1.48 -16.78
N THR A 24 -6.08 1.73 -15.77
CA THR A 24 -5.62 3.11 -15.41
C THR A 24 -4.65 3.61 -16.47
N SER A 25 -3.65 2.81 -16.79
CA SER A 25 -2.60 3.12 -17.76
C SER A 25 -3.17 3.38 -19.15
N LEU A 26 -4.10 2.51 -19.63
CA LEU A 26 -4.72 2.68 -20.94
C LEU A 26 -5.51 3.99 -21.02
N LYS A 27 -6.38 4.26 -20.04
CA LYS A 27 -7.17 5.49 -19.99
C LYS A 27 -6.32 6.75 -19.92
N LEU A 28 -5.28 6.72 -19.07
CA LEU A 28 -4.38 7.87 -18.91
C LEU A 28 -3.59 8.11 -20.20
N LYS A 29 -3.01 7.05 -20.77
CA LYS A 29 -2.25 7.10 -22.02
C LYS A 29 -3.12 7.59 -23.17
N GLU A 30 -4.28 6.97 -23.40
CA GLU A 30 -5.22 7.35 -24.48
C GLU A 30 -5.68 8.80 -24.32
N GLY A 31 -5.99 9.22 -23.09
CA GLY A 31 -6.38 10.59 -22.78
C GLY A 31 -5.26 11.59 -23.08
N ILE A 32 -4.03 11.34 -22.62
CA ILE A 32 -2.86 12.19 -22.93
C ILE A 32 -2.63 12.26 -24.44
N VAL A 33 -2.70 11.13 -25.15
CA VAL A 33 -2.57 11.06 -26.60
C VAL A 33 -3.64 11.91 -27.29
N ALA A 34 -4.91 11.76 -26.88
CA ALA A 34 -6.02 12.51 -27.49
C ALA A 34 -5.88 14.03 -27.32
N VAL A 35 -5.49 14.47 -26.11
CA VAL A 35 -5.33 15.89 -25.80
C VAL A 35 -4.14 16.49 -26.58
N ILE A 36 -3.00 15.82 -26.64
CA ILE A 36 -1.79 16.35 -27.26
C ILE A 36 -1.84 16.26 -28.79
N SER A 37 -2.47 15.21 -29.38
CA SER A 37 -2.56 15.05 -30.84
C SER A 37 -3.50 16.07 -31.49
N SER A 38 -4.42 16.67 -30.75
CA SER A 38 -5.46 17.54 -31.30
C SER A 38 -5.11 19.02 -31.30
N LYS A 39 -4.16 19.48 -30.46
CA LYS A 39 -3.92 20.90 -30.20
C LYS A 39 -2.47 21.22 -29.90
N ARG A 40 -2.08 22.52 -29.98
CA ARG A 40 -0.88 23.03 -29.34
C ARG A 40 -1.07 23.01 -27.82
N LEU A 41 0.01 22.80 -27.05
CA LEU A 41 0.03 22.96 -25.60
C LEU A 41 -0.19 24.45 -25.22
N ASP A 42 -1.44 24.87 -25.30
CA ASP A 42 -1.96 26.18 -24.86
C ASP A 42 -2.78 26.01 -23.56
N ASP A 43 -3.36 27.09 -23.07
CA ASP A 43 -4.12 27.10 -21.81
C ASP A 43 -5.33 26.14 -21.86
N SER A 44 -5.92 25.89 -23.05
CA SER A 44 -7.04 24.95 -23.17
C SER A 44 -6.62 23.49 -23.00
N VAL A 45 -5.42 23.15 -23.44
CA VAL A 45 -4.81 21.83 -23.26
C VAL A 45 -4.41 21.59 -21.80
N ARG A 46 -4.00 22.66 -21.10
CA ARG A 46 -3.73 22.62 -19.68
C ARG A 46 -4.92 22.10 -18.88
N ASP A 47 -6.08 22.73 -19.04
CA ASP A 47 -7.30 22.37 -18.31
C ASP A 47 -7.74 20.93 -18.63
N GLU A 48 -7.64 20.51 -19.90
CA GLU A 48 -8.00 19.15 -20.32
C GLU A 48 -7.05 18.10 -19.71
N LEU A 49 -5.74 18.39 -19.59
CA LEU A 49 -4.77 17.51 -18.94
C LEU A 49 -4.98 17.43 -17.43
N GLU A 50 -5.27 18.56 -16.76
CA GLU A 50 -5.59 18.55 -15.32
C GLU A 50 -6.83 17.71 -15.06
N ASP A 51 -7.91 17.89 -15.80
CA ASP A 51 -9.13 17.11 -15.70
C ASP A 51 -8.88 15.60 -15.90
N LEU A 52 -8.06 15.24 -16.88
CA LEU A 52 -7.68 13.85 -17.14
C LEU A 52 -6.96 13.23 -15.94
N LEU A 53 -5.96 13.92 -15.38
CA LEU A 53 -5.18 13.46 -14.23
C LEU A 53 -6.07 13.35 -12.98
N ILE A 54 -6.98 14.32 -12.76
CA ILE A 54 -7.93 14.28 -11.65
C ILE A 54 -8.87 13.08 -11.77
N ARG A 55 -9.39 12.79 -12.98
CA ARG A 55 -10.23 11.60 -13.23
C ARG A 55 -9.49 10.28 -13.03
N ALA A 56 -8.17 10.27 -13.13
CA ALA A 56 -7.33 9.13 -12.79
C ALA A 56 -7.03 9.03 -11.28
N ASP A 57 -7.71 9.79 -10.43
CA ASP A 57 -7.52 9.90 -8.97
C ASP A 57 -6.12 10.40 -8.53
N ILE A 58 -5.38 11.06 -9.42
CA ILE A 58 -4.07 11.65 -9.08
C ILE A 58 -4.23 12.83 -8.10
N GLY A 59 -5.43 13.46 -8.08
CA GLY A 59 -5.76 14.57 -7.22
C GLY A 59 -5.36 15.93 -7.80
N VAL A 60 -6.06 16.99 -7.35
CA VAL A 60 -5.94 18.34 -7.93
C VAL A 60 -4.53 18.89 -7.81
N GLU A 61 -3.93 18.85 -6.61
CA GLU A 61 -2.61 19.40 -6.32
C GLU A 61 -1.51 18.74 -7.17
N ALA A 62 -1.54 17.40 -7.27
CA ALA A 62 -0.60 16.66 -8.11
C ALA A 62 -0.83 16.90 -9.60
N ALA A 63 -2.09 16.99 -10.04
CA ALA A 63 -2.42 17.25 -11.44
C ALA A 63 -1.89 18.60 -11.88
N GLN A 64 -2.10 19.64 -11.07
CA GLN A 64 -1.58 20.99 -11.34
C GLN A 64 -0.06 21.00 -11.42
N GLU A 65 0.62 20.39 -10.44
CA GLU A 65 2.09 20.31 -10.42
C GLU A 65 2.66 19.59 -11.66
N ILE A 66 1.99 18.52 -12.12
CA ILE A 66 2.41 17.76 -13.31
C ILE A 66 2.20 18.61 -14.57
N VAL A 67 1.04 19.24 -14.70
CA VAL A 67 0.69 20.01 -15.90
C VAL A 67 1.53 21.28 -16.01
N GLU A 68 1.78 21.98 -14.92
CA GLU A 68 2.69 23.15 -14.90
C GLU A 68 4.08 22.80 -15.42
N ASP A 69 4.62 21.66 -14.98
CA ASP A 69 5.93 21.17 -15.44
C ASP A 69 5.91 20.88 -16.96
N LEU A 70 4.83 20.28 -17.48
CA LEU A 70 4.69 19.97 -18.89
C LEU A 70 4.58 21.25 -19.74
N VAL A 71 3.78 22.21 -19.30
CA VAL A 71 3.62 23.50 -20.00
C VAL A 71 4.91 24.31 -20.00
N ALA A 72 5.65 24.32 -18.89
CA ALA A 72 6.93 25.01 -18.76
C ALA A 72 7.99 24.51 -19.75
N LYS A 73 7.93 23.24 -20.17
CA LYS A 73 8.87 22.63 -21.13
C LYS A 73 8.70 23.11 -22.57
N ARG A 74 7.63 23.84 -22.90
CA ARG A 74 7.36 24.45 -24.22
C ARG A 74 7.67 23.48 -25.36
N TYR A 75 7.03 22.33 -25.39
CA TYR A 75 7.24 21.34 -26.43
C TYR A 75 7.07 21.93 -27.84
N ASN A 76 8.01 21.62 -28.74
CA ASN A 76 7.88 21.94 -30.16
C ASN A 76 6.70 21.18 -30.78
N LYS A 77 6.19 21.66 -31.94
CA LYS A 77 5.05 21.06 -32.64
C LYS A 77 5.17 19.56 -32.96
N ASP A 78 6.40 19.04 -32.98
CA ASP A 78 6.73 17.67 -33.37
C ASP A 78 7.13 16.81 -32.16
N VAL A 79 6.74 17.19 -30.93
CA VAL A 79 7.06 16.38 -29.75
C VAL A 79 6.41 15.00 -29.85
N SER A 80 7.20 13.97 -29.63
CA SER A 80 6.66 12.62 -29.62
C SER A 80 5.83 12.39 -28.35
N ILE A 81 4.70 11.68 -28.50
CA ILE A 81 3.86 11.25 -27.38
C ILE A 81 4.69 10.54 -26.30
N GLN A 82 5.68 9.76 -26.70
CA GLN A 82 6.58 9.06 -25.81
C GLN A 82 7.35 10.01 -24.87
N CYS A 83 7.83 11.15 -25.39
CA CYS A 83 8.50 12.16 -24.55
C CYS A 83 7.55 12.74 -23.48
N VAL A 84 6.29 13.00 -23.84
CA VAL A 84 5.32 13.52 -22.87
C VAL A 84 4.97 12.48 -21.81
N LEU A 85 4.73 11.23 -22.21
CA LEU A 85 4.50 10.13 -21.27
C LEU A 85 5.70 9.92 -20.33
N GLN A 86 6.92 10.06 -20.86
CA GLN A 86 8.15 10.00 -20.08
C GLN A 86 8.19 11.11 -19.03
N ASP A 87 7.89 12.34 -19.44
CA ASP A 87 7.91 13.50 -18.53
C ASP A 87 6.84 13.37 -17.43
N VAL A 88 5.63 12.92 -17.77
CA VAL A 88 4.59 12.62 -16.79
C VAL A 88 5.04 11.53 -15.82
N SER A 89 5.63 10.45 -16.35
CA SER A 89 6.17 9.35 -15.54
C SER A 89 7.26 9.83 -14.58
N GLU A 90 8.19 10.63 -15.08
CA GLU A 90 9.28 11.19 -14.29
C GLU A 90 8.77 12.12 -13.17
N LYS A 91 7.74 12.93 -13.45
CA LYS A 91 7.14 13.80 -12.45
C LYS A 91 6.43 12.99 -11.36
N ILE A 92 5.62 12.00 -11.75
CA ILE A 92 4.99 11.06 -10.82
C ILE A 92 6.04 10.33 -9.98
N TYR A 93 7.13 9.87 -10.60
CA TYR A 93 8.24 9.24 -9.89
C TYR A 93 8.82 10.17 -8.81
N LYS A 94 9.10 11.44 -9.12
CA LYS A 94 9.62 12.41 -8.16
C LYS A 94 8.70 12.62 -6.96
N ILE A 95 7.38 12.65 -7.20
CA ILE A 95 6.37 12.76 -6.14
C ILE A 95 6.37 11.51 -5.25
N LEU A 96 6.51 10.31 -5.85
CA LEU A 96 6.41 9.03 -5.13
C LEU A 96 7.72 8.60 -4.47
N MET A 97 8.87 9.05 -4.95
CA MET A 97 10.19 8.64 -4.46
C MET A 97 10.36 8.80 -2.93
N PRO A 98 9.91 9.90 -2.30
CA PRO A 98 10.06 10.07 -0.85
C PRO A 98 9.33 9.04 0.00
N ILE A 99 8.22 8.48 -0.51
CA ILE A 99 7.41 7.47 0.19
C ILE A 99 7.75 6.03 -0.22
N SER A 100 8.60 5.83 -1.21
CA SER A 100 9.08 4.52 -1.65
C SER A 100 10.20 4.06 -0.72
N LYS A 101 9.82 3.33 0.32
CA LYS A 101 10.74 2.82 1.35
C LYS A 101 10.68 1.32 1.44
N SER A 102 11.81 0.68 1.79
CA SER A 102 11.82 -0.73 2.19
C SER A 102 11.10 -0.92 3.53
N PHE A 103 10.48 -2.07 3.70
CA PHE A 103 9.92 -2.48 4.97
C PHE A 103 10.99 -3.26 5.74
N ASP A 104 11.61 -2.60 6.70
CA ASP A 104 12.68 -3.18 7.51
C ASP A 104 12.13 -3.50 8.90
N LEU A 105 12.44 -4.71 9.39
CA LEU A 105 12.09 -5.14 10.74
C LEU A 105 13.24 -4.79 11.70
N ASP A 106 12.88 -4.20 12.82
CA ASP A 106 13.82 -4.00 13.93
C ASP A 106 13.85 -5.22 14.84
N PHE A 107 14.93 -6.00 14.76
CA PHE A 107 15.13 -7.20 15.57
C PHE A 107 15.75 -6.91 16.96
N SER A 108 15.89 -5.64 17.35
CA SER A 108 16.15 -5.28 18.74
C SER A 108 14.97 -5.60 19.65
N HIS A 109 13.75 -5.63 19.04
CA HIS A 109 12.50 -6.03 19.69
C HIS A 109 12.10 -7.45 19.29
N ARG A 110 11.81 -8.30 20.27
CA ARG A 110 11.30 -9.67 20.06
C ARG A 110 10.13 -9.94 20.99
N PRO A 111 8.92 -10.10 20.44
CA PRO A 111 8.57 -10.03 19.03
C PRO A 111 8.57 -8.60 18.48
N HIS A 112 8.94 -8.40 17.20
CA HIS A 112 8.58 -7.19 16.49
C HIS A 112 7.06 -7.19 16.25
N VAL A 113 6.33 -6.23 16.81
CA VAL A 113 4.86 -6.19 16.76
C VAL A 113 4.39 -5.35 15.59
N ILE A 114 3.63 -5.97 14.70
CA ILE A 114 2.97 -5.32 13.57
C ILE A 114 1.46 -5.27 13.85
N LEU A 115 0.90 -4.08 13.95
CA LEU A 115 -0.55 -3.86 14.02
C LEU A 115 -1.07 -3.55 12.63
N VAL A 116 -2.01 -4.35 12.12
CA VAL A 116 -2.60 -4.14 10.79
C VAL A 116 -3.98 -3.52 10.92
N VAL A 117 -4.15 -2.31 10.38
CA VAL A 117 -5.38 -1.52 10.46
C VAL A 117 -5.95 -1.26 9.06
N GLY A 118 -7.21 -0.81 9.00
CA GLY A 118 -7.90 -0.49 7.75
C GLY A 118 -9.36 -0.88 7.79
N VAL A 119 -10.14 -0.44 6.80
CA VAL A 119 -11.59 -0.69 6.75
C VAL A 119 -11.92 -2.14 6.38
N ASN A 120 -13.15 -2.57 6.64
CA ASN A 120 -13.63 -3.88 6.18
C ASN A 120 -13.61 -3.94 4.65
N GLY A 121 -13.18 -5.10 4.12
CA GLY A 121 -13.06 -5.30 2.67
C GLY A 121 -11.80 -4.73 2.04
N ALA A 122 -10.96 -3.98 2.78
CA ALA A 122 -9.67 -3.50 2.26
C ALA A 122 -8.64 -4.61 1.99
N GLY A 123 -8.88 -5.84 2.44
CA GLY A 123 -7.98 -6.96 2.23
C GLY A 123 -6.95 -7.17 3.34
N LYS A 124 -7.21 -6.70 4.57
CA LYS A 124 -6.29 -6.84 5.72
C LYS A 124 -5.83 -8.28 5.95
N THR A 125 -6.78 -9.18 6.20
CA THR A 125 -6.48 -10.60 6.51
C THR A 125 -5.70 -11.27 5.38
N THR A 126 -6.02 -10.96 4.12
CA THR A 126 -5.27 -11.44 2.95
C THR A 126 -3.86 -10.85 2.88
N ALA A 127 -3.72 -9.55 3.14
CA ALA A 127 -2.41 -8.89 3.17
C ALA A 127 -1.52 -9.45 4.28
N ILE A 128 -2.09 -9.72 5.48
CA ILE A 128 -1.41 -10.38 6.60
C ILE A 128 -0.90 -11.75 6.18
N GLY A 129 -1.75 -12.57 5.55
CA GLY A 129 -1.36 -13.90 5.10
C GLY A 129 -0.20 -13.89 4.09
N LYS A 130 -0.25 -12.98 3.12
CA LYS A 130 0.82 -12.81 2.12
C LYS A 130 2.12 -12.27 2.76
N LEU A 131 2.00 -11.33 3.69
CA LEU A 131 3.14 -10.77 4.42
C LEU A 131 3.79 -11.85 5.30
N SER A 132 2.97 -12.61 6.03
CA SER A 132 3.42 -13.76 6.84
C SER A 132 4.18 -14.78 5.99
N LYS A 133 3.65 -15.14 4.79
CA LYS A 133 4.35 -16.03 3.86
C LYS A 133 5.73 -15.49 3.46
N LYS A 134 5.79 -14.23 3.06
CA LYS A 134 7.04 -13.59 2.65
C LYS A 134 8.09 -13.58 3.78
N MET A 135 7.66 -13.32 5.01
CA MET A 135 8.53 -13.33 6.19
C MET A 135 8.94 -14.75 6.57
N SER A 136 8.02 -15.71 6.56
CA SER A 136 8.28 -17.12 6.85
C SER A 136 9.27 -17.73 5.84
N ASP A 137 9.13 -17.39 4.55
CA ASP A 137 10.09 -17.80 3.51
C ASP A 137 11.49 -17.22 3.73
N SER A 138 11.61 -16.12 4.46
CA SER A 138 12.88 -15.54 4.88
C SER A 138 13.45 -16.18 6.16
N GLY A 139 12.77 -17.20 6.70
CA GLY A 139 13.18 -17.97 7.88
C GLY A 139 12.78 -17.35 9.21
N LEU A 140 11.86 -16.39 9.23
CA LEU A 140 11.35 -15.77 10.46
C LEU A 140 10.23 -16.61 11.07
N LYS A 141 10.22 -16.67 12.41
CA LYS A 141 9.15 -17.30 13.19
C LYS A 141 8.03 -16.29 13.42
N ILE A 142 6.85 -16.59 12.89
CA ILE A 142 5.72 -15.67 12.85
C ILE A 142 4.59 -16.17 13.77
N MET A 143 3.91 -15.24 14.42
CA MET A 143 2.65 -15.48 15.10
C MET A 143 1.58 -14.53 14.57
N LEU A 144 0.38 -15.07 14.28
CA LEU A 144 -0.78 -14.31 13.84
C LEU A 144 -1.82 -14.25 14.95
N ALA A 145 -2.33 -13.05 15.23
CA ALA A 145 -3.35 -12.81 16.25
C ALA A 145 -4.63 -12.25 15.63
N ALA A 146 -5.77 -12.91 15.88
CA ALA A 146 -7.07 -12.59 15.28
C ALA A 146 -7.83 -11.52 16.09
N GLY A 147 -7.39 -10.26 16.03
CA GLY A 147 -7.99 -9.15 16.76
C GLY A 147 -9.33 -8.64 16.19
N ASP A 148 -9.77 -9.10 15.00
CA ASP A 148 -11.17 -8.91 14.54
C ASP A 148 -12.08 -9.94 15.21
N THR A 149 -12.27 -9.82 16.50
CA THR A 149 -13.03 -10.76 17.34
C THR A 149 -14.53 -10.79 17.06
N PHE A 150 -15.05 -9.85 16.28
CA PHE A 150 -16.48 -9.77 15.97
C PHE A 150 -16.90 -10.54 14.72
N ARG A 151 -15.95 -11.03 13.94
CA ARG A 151 -16.19 -11.71 12.66
C ARG A 151 -15.56 -13.09 12.65
N SER A 152 -16.41 -14.13 12.90
CA SER A 152 -15.96 -15.52 12.88
C SER A 152 -15.23 -15.87 11.58
N ALA A 153 -15.78 -15.48 10.43
CA ALA A 153 -15.16 -15.74 9.13
C ALA A 153 -13.77 -15.09 8.97
N ALA A 154 -13.50 -13.94 9.62
CA ALA A 154 -12.17 -13.32 9.60
C ALA A 154 -11.18 -14.10 10.47
N VAL A 155 -11.61 -14.58 11.63
CA VAL A 155 -10.81 -15.44 12.51
C VAL A 155 -10.45 -16.75 11.80
N ASP A 156 -11.45 -17.42 11.19
CA ASP A 156 -11.23 -18.66 10.44
C ASP A 156 -10.29 -18.43 9.24
N GLN A 157 -10.48 -17.35 8.51
CA GLN A 157 -9.61 -17.00 7.39
C GLN A 157 -8.16 -16.78 7.84
N LEU A 158 -7.95 -16.08 8.96
CA LEU A 158 -6.60 -15.84 9.48
C LEU A 158 -5.95 -17.14 9.96
N LYS A 159 -6.73 -18.06 10.56
CA LYS A 159 -6.26 -19.38 10.94
C LYS A 159 -5.80 -20.21 9.73
N ILE A 160 -6.58 -20.19 8.65
CA ILE A 160 -6.19 -20.84 7.39
C ILE A 160 -4.87 -20.27 6.87
N TRP A 161 -4.66 -18.97 6.98
CA TRP A 161 -3.39 -18.35 6.62
C TRP A 161 -2.25 -18.79 7.54
N ALA A 162 -2.47 -18.86 8.85
CA ALA A 162 -1.48 -19.36 9.80
C ALA A 162 -1.03 -20.77 9.45
N ASP A 163 -1.98 -21.67 9.18
CA ASP A 163 -1.70 -23.06 8.78
C ASP A 163 -0.88 -23.12 7.47
N ARG A 164 -1.26 -22.31 6.46
CA ARG A 164 -0.58 -22.25 5.15
C ARG A 164 0.85 -21.69 5.23
N THR A 165 1.13 -20.84 6.20
CA THR A 165 2.43 -20.18 6.35
C THR A 165 3.26 -20.76 7.48
N SER A 166 2.79 -21.86 8.10
CA SER A 166 3.41 -22.48 9.27
C SER A 166 3.68 -21.49 10.40
N SER A 167 2.75 -20.54 10.58
CA SER A 167 2.79 -19.53 11.62
C SER A 167 2.03 -20.00 12.87
N ASP A 168 2.49 -19.59 14.05
CA ASP A 168 1.71 -19.74 15.29
C ASP A 168 0.41 -18.91 15.16
N PHE A 169 -0.67 -19.35 15.81
CA PHE A 169 -1.96 -18.67 15.78
C PHE A 169 -2.51 -18.44 17.19
N VAL A 170 -3.05 -17.23 17.41
CA VAL A 170 -3.79 -16.87 18.62
C VAL A 170 -5.14 -16.30 18.21
N GLY A 171 -6.21 -16.96 18.64
CA GLY A 171 -7.59 -16.51 18.49
C GLY A 171 -8.28 -16.52 19.84
N SER A 172 -9.48 -15.93 19.91
CA SER A 172 -10.36 -15.93 21.07
C SER A 172 -11.80 -16.19 20.67
N GLU A 173 -12.67 -16.37 21.63
CA GLU A 173 -14.11 -16.50 21.41
C GLU A 173 -14.67 -15.23 20.74
N ILE A 174 -15.73 -15.42 19.96
CA ILE A 174 -16.39 -14.31 19.26
C ILE A 174 -16.90 -13.29 20.28
N GLY A 175 -16.63 -12.01 20.03
CA GLY A 175 -17.02 -10.92 20.90
C GLY A 175 -16.07 -10.62 22.06
N SER A 176 -14.98 -11.37 22.18
CA SER A 176 -13.94 -11.12 23.18
C SER A 176 -13.29 -9.75 23.02
N ASP A 177 -12.68 -9.25 24.09
CA ASP A 177 -11.90 -8.00 24.06
C ASP A 177 -10.62 -8.15 23.22
N ALA A 178 -10.58 -7.47 22.08
CA ALA A 178 -9.42 -7.49 21.18
C ALA A 178 -8.11 -7.02 21.85
N ALA A 179 -8.19 -6.13 22.86
CA ALA A 179 -7.00 -5.70 23.60
C ALA A 179 -6.50 -6.77 24.56
N ALA A 180 -7.38 -7.58 25.15
CA ALA A 180 -7.01 -8.74 25.94
C ALA A 180 -6.34 -9.82 25.05
N LEU A 181 -6.87 -10.05 23.86
CA LEU A 181 -6.26 -10.94 22.88
C LEU A 181 -4.85 -10.46 22.50
N ALA A 182 -4.68 -9.16 22.22
CA ALA A 182 -3.35 -8.61 21.88
C ALA A 182 -2.34 -8.78 23.01
N TYR A 183 -2.77 -8.61 24.26
CA TYR A 183 -1.95 -8.87 25.44
C TYR A 183 -1.49 -10.32 25.49
N GLU A 184 -2.43 -11.24 25.37
CA GLU A 184 -2.15 -12.69 25.42
C GLU A 184 -1.23 -13.13 24.27
N ALA A 185 -1.52 -12.64 23.04
CA ALA A 185 -0.68 -12.93 21.89
C ALA A 185 0.77 -12.45 22.08
N PHE A 186 0.95 -11.25 22.63
CA PHE A 186 2.28 -10.74 22.94
C PHE A 186 3.03 -11.64 23.94
N LYS A 187 2.36 -12.04 25.04
CA LYS A 187 2.94 -12.94 26.06
C LYS A 187 3.31 -14.31 25.48
N GLN A 188 2.44 -14.89 24.67
CA GLN A 188 2.72 -16.16 24.00
C GLN A 188 3.87 -16.02 23.00
N ALA A 189 3.94 -14.92 22.24
CA ALA A 189 5.01 -14.66 21.29
C ALA A 189 6.37 -14.54 22.00
N GLN A 190 6.42 -13.87 23.16
CA GLN A 190 7.63 -13.81 23.99
C GLN A 190 8.04 -15.21 24.49
N ALA A 191 7.09 -15.97 25.06
CA ALA A 191 7.37 -17.30 25.61
C ALA A 191 7.86 -18.29 24.55
N LYS A 192 7.38 -18.15 23.30
CA LYS A 192 7.75 -19.00 22.18
C LYS A 192 8.97 -18.49 21.38
N ASN A 193 9.56 -17.37 21.78
CA ASN A 193 10.64 -16.70 21.04
C ASN A 193 10.29 -16.46 19.56
N VAL A 194 9.10 -15.88 19.32
CA VAL A 194 8.62 -15.50 18.00
C VAL A 194 9.36 -14.24 17.54
N ASP A 195 9.76 -14.18 16.27
CA ASP A 195 10.44 -13.00 15.72
C ASP A 195 9.45 -11.86 15.42
N VAL A 196 8.27 -12.19 14.86
CA VAL A 196 7.26 -11.20 14.45
C VAL A 196 5.86 -11.63 14.90
N LEU A 197 5.17 -10.73 15.61
CA LEU A 197 3.76 -10.84 15.95
C LEU A 197 2.94 -9.91 15.05
N ILE A 198 2.03 -10.47 14.25
CA ILE A 198 1.13 -9.69 13.39
C ILE A 198 -0.28 -9.78 13.95
N ILE A 199 -0.88 -8.63 14.25
CA ILE A 199 -2.22 -8.52 14.84
C ILE A 199 -3.19 -7.96 13.78
N ASP A 200 -4.17 -8.78 13.36
CA ASP A 200 -5.31 -8.31 12.54
C ASP A 200 -6.27 -7.50 13.40
N THR A 201 -6.92 -6.48 12.84
CA THR A 201 -7.89 -5.66 13.56
C THR A 201 -9.24 -5.60 12.86
N ALA A 202 -10.30 -5.35 13.61
CA ALA A 202 -11.60 -5.01 13.05
C ALA A 202 -11.51 -3.76 12.15
N GLY A 203 -12.40 -3.65 11.17
CA GLY A 203 -12.41 -2.53 10.22
C GLY A 203 -13.81 -1.93 9.98
N ARG A 204 -14.70 -1.94 10.98
CA ARG A 204 -16.10 -1.49 10.84
C ARG A 204 -16.19 0.03 10.78
N LEU A 205 -16.15 0.61 9.58
CA LEU A 205 -16.15 2.05 9.37
C LEU A 205 -17.45 2.75 9.80
N HIS A 206 -18.58 2.05 9.72
CA HIS A 206 -19.90 2.60 10.12
C HIS A 206 -20.04 2.89 11.64
N ASN A 207 -19.12 2.38 12.46
CA ASN A 207 -19.01 2.69 13.89
C ASN A 207 -17.60 3.18 14.22
N ASN A 208 -17.21 4.31 13.60
CA ASN A 208 -15.85 4.84 13.66
C ASN A 208 -15.33 5.05 15.08
N SER A 209 -16.16 5.60 15.99
CA SER A 209 -15.73 5.92 17.34
C SER A 209 -15.40 4.66 18.15
N ALA A 210 -16.22 3.61 18.08
CA ALA A 210 -15.97 2.35 18.79
C ALA A 210 -14.75 1.61 18.21
N LEU A 211 -14.60 1.60 16.89
CA LEU A 211 -13.43 1.02 16.21
C LEU A 211 -12.15 1.73 16.66
N MET A 212 -12.13 3.05 16.61
CA MET A 212 -10.96 3.86 16.98
C MET A 212 -10.64 3.72 18.47
N ALA A 213 -11.65 3.68 19.34
CA ALA A 213 -11.47 3.42 20.77
C ALA A 213 -10.85 2.04 21.03
N GLY A 214 -11.30 1.01 20.29
CA GLY A 214 -10.77 -0.36 20.35
C GLY A 214 -9.31 -0.45 19.94
N ILE A 215 -8.94 0.15 18.81
CA ILE A 215 -7.55 0.23 18.32
C ILE A 215 -6.68 0.99 19.33
N GLY A 216 -7.15 2.15 19.81
CA GLY A 216 -6.43 2.92 20.83
C GLY A 216 -6.25 2.16 22.15
N LYS A 217 -7.23 1.33 22.56
CA LYS A 217 -7.12 0.45 23.72
C LYS A 217 -6.05 -0.63 23.51
N MET A 218 -6.05 -1.25 22.34
CA MET A 218 -5.06 -2.27 21.98
C MET A 218 -3.64 -1.72 22.00
N ILE A 219 -3.42 -0.54 21.42
CA ILE A 219 -2.12 0.14 21.43
C ILE A 219 -1.67 0.46 22.87
N ARG A 220 -2.56 0.98 23.70
CA ARG A 220 -2.24 1.24 25.12
C ARG A 220 -1.85 -0.02 25.89
N VAL A 221 -2.50 -1.14 25.59
CA VAL A 221 -2.17 -2.42 26.23
C VAL A 221 -0.80 -2.94 25.74
N LEU A 222 -0.52 -2.86 24.45
CA LEU A 222 0.79 -3.25 23.90
C LEU A 222 1.92 -2.39 24.48
N LYS A 223 1.75 -1.07 24.61
CA LYS A 223 2.72 -0.15 25.20
C LYS A 223 3.00 -0.39 26.69
N ARG A 224 2.11 -1.06 27.41
CA ARG A 224 2.39 -1.49 28.79
C ARG A 224 3.32 -2.71 28.85
N LEU A 225 3.37 -3.50 27.78
CA LEU A 225 4.23 -4.67 27.67
C LEU A 225 5.61 -4.32 27.11
N ASP A 226 5.60 -3.44 26.12
CA ASP A 226 6.77 -2.86 25.47
C ASP A 226 6.43 -1.40 25.09
N PRO A 227 7.14 -0.39 25.65
CA PRO A 227 6.84 1.04 25.42
C PRO A 227 6.87 1.46 23.96
N ASP A 228 7.65 0.76 23.11
CA ASP A 228 7.80 1.04 21.68
C ASP A 228 6.79 0.28 20.81
N ALA A 229 6.05 -0.69 21.40
CA ALA A 229 5.01 -1.42 20.65
C ALA A 229 3.73 -0.61 20.45
N PRO A 230 3.04 -0.78 19.31
CA PRO A 230 3.43 -1.60 18.15
C PRO A 230 4.57 -0.95 17.39
N HIS A 231 5.58 -1.74 16.99
CA HIS A 231 6.78 -1.26 16.30
C HIS A 231 6.48 -0.84 14.84
N SER A 232 5.44 -1.43 14.26
CA SER A 232 4.90 -1.05 12.96
C SER A 232 3.38 -1.03 12.99
N VAL A 233 2.78 0.02 12.44
CA VAL A 233 1.33 0.10 12.19
C VAL A 233 1.13 0.17 10.68
N LEU A 234 0.68 -0.93 10.07
CA LEU A 234 0.45 -1.02 8.64
C LEU A 234 -1.02 -0.81 8.33
N GLN A 235 -1.31 0.26 7.59
CA GLN A 235 -2.67 0.49 7.11
C GLN A 235 -2.86 -0.13 5.73
N VAL A 236 -3.88 -0.99 5.62
CA VAL A 236 -4.28 -1.58 4.34
C VAL A 236 -5.36 -0.72 3.70
N LEU A 237 -5.09 -0.27 2.48
CA LEU A 237 -5.97 0.58 1.67
C LEU A 237 -6.40 -0.15 0.39
N ASP A 238 -7.66 0.00 0.06
CA ASP A 238 -8.24 -0.49 -1.19
C ASP A 238 -8.13 0.61 -2.26
N ALA A 239 -7.43 0.35 -3.36
CA ALA A 239 -7.27 1.33 -4.44
C ALA A 239 -8.60 1.68 -5.13
N THR A 240 -9.61 0.81 -5.07
CA THR A 240 -10.90 1.04 -5.74
C THR A 240 -11.72 2.16 -5.12
N VAL A 241 -11.43 2.54 -3.88
CA VAL A 241 -12.18 3.61 -3.18
C VAL A 241 -11.77 5.03 -3.59
N GLY A 242 -10.70 5.19 -4.38
CA GLY A 242 -10.23 6.47 -4.89
C GLY A 242 -9.97 7.48 -3.78
N GLN A 243 -10.41 8.74 -3.96
CA GLN A 243 -10.17 9.86 -3.03
C GLN A 243 -10.65 9.62 -1.58
N ASN A 244 -11.59 8.69 -1.37
CA ASN A 244 -11.99 8.32 -0.01
C ASN A 244 -10.84 7.68 0.81
N ALA A 245 -9.81 7.15 0.16
CA ALA A 245 -8.62 6.62 0.83
C ALA A 245 -7.90 7.70 1.66
N LEU A 246 -7.88 8.96 1.23
CA LEU A 246 -7.25 10.06 1.96
C LEU A 246 -7.85 10.22 3.36
N ARG A 247 -9.19 10.23 3.45
CA ARG A 247 -9.89 10.33 4.75
C ARG A 247 -9.60 9.12 5.63
N GLN A 248 -9.45 7.93 5.05
CA GLN A 248 -9.06 6.73 5.81
C GLN A 248 -7.64 6.87 6.35
N VAL A 249 -6.71 7.40 5.56
CA VAL A 249 -5.34 7.66 6.02
C VAL A 249 -5.33 8.62 7.19
N GLU A 250 -6.00 9.78 7.08
CA GLU A 250 -6.12 10.77 8.16
C GLU A 250 -6.65 10.16 9.45
N MET A 251 -7.73 9.38 9.35
CA MET A 251 -8.40 8.78 10.49
C MET A 251 -7.51 7.76 11.21
N PHE A 252 -6.87 6.83 10.48
CA PHE A 252 -6.01 5.84 11.10
C PHE A 252 -4.69 6.45 11.58
N GLN A 253 -4.15 7.44 10.86
CA GLN A 253 -2.96 8.15 11.28
C GLN A 253 -3.16 8.84 12.65
N SER A 254 -4.31 9.50 12.84
CA SER A 254 -4.59 10.24 14.08
C SER A 254 -4.73 9.33 15.31
N VAL A 255 -5.23 8.11 15.15
CA VAL A 255 -5.52 7.18 16.26
C VAL A 255 -4.45 6.13 16.44
N ALA A 256 -3.95 5.59 15.36
CA ALA A 256 -3.04 4.44 15.40
C ALA A 256 -1.58 4.82 15.13
N GLY A 257 -1.31 6.03 14.60
CA GLY A 257 0.04 6.43 14.23
C GLY A 257 0.60 5.57 13.10
N THR A 258 -0.15 5.44 11.99
CA THR A 258 0.24 4.62 10.81
C THR A 258 1.68 4.88 10.40
N THR A 259 2.51 3.85 10.39
CA THR A 259 3.93 3.94 10.01
C THR A 259 4.17 3.58 8.54
N GLY A 260 3.21 2.93 7.90
CA GLY A 260 3.30 2.58 6.49
C GLY A 260 2.01 2.02 5.91
N LEU A 261 1.98 1.97 4.59
CA LEU A 261 0.80 1.59 3.81
C LEU A 261 1.03 0.31 3.02
N ILE A 262 -0.03 -0.47 2.89
CA ILE A 262 -0.18 -1.57 1.92
C ILE A 262 -1.36 -1.22 1.03
N MET A 263 -1.12 -1.01 -0.27
CA MET A 263 -2.19 -0.78 -1.23
C MET A 263 -2.63 -2.09 -1.87
N THR A 264 -3.93 -2.35 -1.89
CA THR A 264 -4.52 -3.58 -2.44
C THR A 264 -5.45 -3.31 -3.62
N LYS A 265 -5.83 -4.35 -4.34
CA LYS A 265 -6.79 -4.33 -5.45
C LYS A 265 -6.43 -3.39 -6.60
N LEU A 266 -5.14 -3.21 -6.82
CA LEU A 266 -4.65 -2.41 -7.95
C LEU A 266 -4.96 -3.07 -9.30
N ASP A 267 -5.08 -4.39 -9.33
CA ASP A 267 -5.39 -5.21 -10.50
C ASP A 267 -6.82 -5.03 -11.03
N GLY A 268 -7.74 -4.53 -10.21
CA GLY A 268 -9.15 -4.34 -10.55
C GLY A 268 -9.59 -2.90 -10.79
N THR A 269 -8.68 -1.91 -10.77
CA THR A 269 -9.09 -0.50 -10.75
C THR A 269 -8.41 0.38 -11.79
N ALA A 270 -9.17 1.39 -12.27
CA ALA A 270 -8.63 2.52 -13.01
C ALA A 270 -8.19 3.70 -12.11
N ARG A 271 -8.12 3.49 -10.79
CA ARG A 271 -7.92 4.54 -9.77
C ARG A 271 -6.57 4.47 -9.05
N GLY A 272 -5.57 3.85 -9.68
CA GLY A 272 -4.22 3.72 -9.12
C GLY A 272 -3.55 5.07 -8.79
N GLY A 273 -3.98 6.16 -9.41
CA GLY A 273 -3.47 7.52 -9.16
C GLY A 273 -3.61 8.01 -7.72
N ILE A 274 -4.49 7.40 -6.93
CA ILE A 274 -4.68 7.77 -5.52
C ILE A 274 -3.38 7.73 -4.69
N LEU A 275 -2.43 6.87 -5.04
CA LEU A 275 -1.12 6.84 -4.37
C LEU A 275 -0.35 8.15 -4.52
N VAL A 276 -0.51 8.85 -5.65
CA VAL A 276 0.13 10.15 -5.89
C VAL A 276 -0.47 11.20 -4.96
N SER A 277 -1.81 11.22 -4.82
CA SER A 277 -2.49 12.10 -3.86
C SER A 277 -2.05 11.84 -2.41
N ILE A 278 -1.94 10.57 -2.01
CA ILE A 278 -1.50 10.17 -0.66
C ILE A 278 -0.05 10.62 -0.43
N ALA A 279 0.83 10.49 -1.42
CA ALA A 279 2.22 10.89 -1.33
C ALA A 279 2.38 12.38 -1.03
N ILE A 280 1.62 13.22 -1.72
CA ILE A 280 1.67 14.68 -1.51
C ILE A 280 1.13 15.06 -0.14
N LYS A 281 -0.05 14.55 0.22
CA LYS A 281 -0.76 14.98 1.44
C LYS A 281 -0.20 14.40 2.73
N HIS A 282 0.20 13.13 2.74
CA HIS A 282 0.47 12.42 3.99
C HIS A 282 1.93 12.02 4.16
N LYS A 283 2.67 11.86 3.07
CA LYS A 283 4.11 11.48 3.07
C LYS A 283 4.40 10.21 3.90
N ILE A 284 3.41 9.32 4.04
CA ILE A 284 3.56 8.05 4.75
C ILE A 284 4.21 7.04 3.80
N PRO A 285 5.21 6.26 4.23
CA PRO A 285 5.82 5.22 3.42
C PRO A 285 4.80 4.23 2.86
N VAL A 286 4.93 3.87 1.60
CA VAL A 286 4.23 2.74 0.99
C VAL A 286 5.21 1.58 0.91
N TYR A 287 4.88 0.46 1.56
CA TYR A 287 5.79 -0.68 1.59
C TYR A 287 5.45 -1.74 0.56
N PHE A 288 4.14 -2.00 0.37
CA PHE A 288 3.72 -3.10 -0.49
C PHE A 288 2.51 -2.75 -1.35
N LEU A 289 2.45 -3.43 -2.51
CA LEU A 289 1.32 -3.44 -3.41
C LEU A 289 0.74 -4.85 -3.52
N GLY A 290 -0.56 -5.00 -3.30
CA GLY A 290 -1.32 -6.21 -3.61
C GLY A 290 -1.72 -6.18 -5.08
N THR A 291 -1.20 -7.11 -5.85
CA THR A 291 -1.28 -7.13 -7.32
C THR A 291 -2.12 -8.29 -7.87
N GLY A 292 -2.89 -8.96 -7.03
CA GLY A 292 -3.76 -10.09 -7.40
C GLY A 292 -4.15 -10.93 -6.19
N GLU A 293 -4.81 -12.07 -6.45
CA GLU A 293 -5.37 -12.96 -5.43
C GLU A 293 -4.36 -14.02 -4.91
N GLY A 294 -3.30 -14.31 -5.65
CA GLY A 294 -2.31 -15.33 -5.30
C GLY A 294 -1.53 -15.01 -4.03
N VAL A 295 -1.05 -16.04 -3.35
CA VAL A 295 -0.27 -15.92 -2.10
C VAL A 295 1.00 -15.10 -2.28
N ASN A 296 1.58 -15.10 -3.47
CA ASN A 296 2.79 -14.34 -3.81
C ASN A 296 2.50 -12.96 -4.40
N ASP A 297 1.21 -12.57 -4.49
CA ASP A 297 0.81 -11.30 -5.11
C ASP A 297 0.82 -10.15 -4.10
N LEU A 298 1.93 -10.00 -3.40
CA LEU A 298 2.28 -8.87 -2.54
C LEU A 298 3.71 -8.45 -2.88
N GLU A 299 3.84 -7.34 -3.63
CA GLU A 299 5.13 -6.87 -4.12
C GLU A 299 5.61 -5.65 -3.34
N PRO A 300 6.92 -5.47 -3.15
CA PRO A 300 7.46 -4.22 -2.64
C PRO A 300 7.05 -3.05 -3.54
N PHE A 301 6.74 -1.91 -2.92
CA PHE A 301 6.47 -0.71 -3.68
C PHE A 301 7.78 -0.09 -4.19
N VAL A 302 7.86 0.12 -5.50
CA VAL A 302 8.97 0.83 -6.16
C VAL A 302 8.39 1.98 -6.96
N ALA A 303 8.74 3.21 -6.60
CA ALA A 303 8.18 4.41 -7.21
C ALA A 303 8.41 4.49 -8.72
N LYS A 304 9.59 4.10 -9.21
CA LYS A 304 9.91 4.10 -10.65
C LYS A 304 9.02 3.12 -11.41
N ASP A 305 8.88 1.91 -10.90
CA ASP A 305 8.07 0.87 -11.52
C ASP A 305 6.59 1.25 -11.57
N PHE A 306 6.11 1.84 -10.47
CA PHE A 306 4.73 2.32 -10.39
C PHE A 306 4.44 3.47 -11.35
N SER A 307 5.33 4.49 -11.42
CA SER A 307 5.15 5.64 -12.31
C SER A 307 5.14 5.24 -13.78
N THR A 308 6.01 4.31 -14.15
CA THR A 308 6.07 3.71 -15.49
C THR A 308 4.79 2.93 -15.80
N ALA A 309 4.33 2.10 -14.86
CA ALA A 309 3.14 1.29 -15.04
C ALA A 309 1.87 2.11 -15.17
N ILE A 310 1.68 3.18 -14.37
CA ILE A 310 0.47 3.98 -14.38
C ILE A 310 0.36 4.87 -15.63
N THR A 311 1.48 5.35 -16.17
CA THR A 311 1.51 6.18 -17.38
C THR A 311 1.50 5.35 -18.67
N GLY A 312 1.79 4.06 -18.58
CA GLY A 312 1.99 3.21 -19.76
C GLY A 312 3.22 3.60 -20.57
N TYR A 313 4.17 4.32 -19.95
CA TYR A 313 5.48 4.58 -20.50
C TYR A 313 6.37 3.37 -20.27
N PHE A 314 6.92 2.79 -21.32
CA PHE A 314 7.91 1.73 -21.26
C PHE A 314 9.18 2.20 -21.96
N ASP A 315 10.29 2.22 -21.25
CA ASP A 315 11.60 2.52 -21.82
C ASP A 315 12.15 1.27 -22.50
N TYR A 316 12.05 1.22 -23.83
CA TYR A 316 12.58 0.12 -24.63
C TYR A 316 14.12 0.08 -24.69
N ASN A 317 14.81 1.09 -24.17
CA ASN A 317 16.27 1.17 -24.19
C ASN A 317 16.95 0.48 -23.01
N GLU A 318 16.21 0.21 -21.90
CA GLU A 318 16.74 -0.55 -20.75
C GLU A 318 16.83 -2.07 -21.02
N GLU A 319 16.29 -2.58 -22.13
CA GLU A 319 16.37 -4.03 -22.50
C GLU A 319 17.72 -4.47 -23.10
N LYS A 320 18.70 -3.57 -23.25
CA LYS A 320 19.99 -3.85 -23.95
C LYS A 320 21.22 -3.87 -23.04
N ILE A 321 21.05 -4.03 -21.73
CA ILE A 321 22.21 -4.19 -20.82
C ILE A 321 22.13 -5.51 -20.05
#